data_7642cdfa355f22a429532e83aeb64f6f
#
_entry.id   7642cdfa355f22a429532e83aeb64f6f
#
_cell.length_a   1.000
_cell.length_b   1.000
_cell.length_c   1.000
_cell.angle_alpha   90.00
_cell.angle_beta   90.00
_cell.angle_gamma   90.00
#
_symmetry.space_group_name_H-M   'P 1'
#
loop_
_entity.id
_entity.type
_entity.pdbx_description
1 polymer ?
#
loop_
_entity_poly.entity_id
_entity_poly.type
_entity_poly.pdbx_seq_one_letter_code
_entity_poly.pdbx_strand_id
1 'polypeptide(L)'
;VTDDEVEARRTSAKGSDPATLIYTSGSTGLPKGCVLTHSNFVETTRNAQVAMYDVVKPGSSTLLFITTAHIFARFIAVLAVSSGVKVGHQADTKQLLPALGSFKPTFLLAVPRVFEKVYNSAEQKAESGGKGSIFRTAAETAVEYSKALDRGQVPFALRARFALFDRLVLSKLKKAMGGRVQYAVSGSAPLSTRLGHFYRSMGIRILEGYGLTETTAPATVNLVDHFK
;
A
#
# COMPACT_ATOMS: atom_id res chain seq x y z
N VAL A 1 -4.39 14.28 -35.02
CA VAL A 1 -3.19 14.59 -34.19
C VAL A 1 -2.04 13.82 -34.79
N THR A 2 -1.01 14.50 -35.24
CA THR A 2 0.20 13.88 -35.81
C THR A 2 1.22 13.60 -34.71
N ASP A 3 2.20 12.72 -35.00
CA ASP A 3 3.29 12.45 -34.07
C ASP A 3 4.10 13.71 -33.73
N ASP A 4 4.28 14.60 -34.71
CA ASP A 4 4.97 15.89 -34.55
C ASP A 4 4.21 16.81 -33.58
N GLU A 5 2.88 16.86 -33.67
CA GLU A 5 2.06 17.65 -32.73
C GLU A 5 2.14 17.08 -31.31
N VAL A 6 2.16 15.75 -31.17
CA VAL A 6 2.34 15.10 -29.86
C VAL A 6 3.71 15.43 -29.27
N GLU A 7 4.77 15.32 -30.08
CA GLU A 7 6.13 15.59 -29.67
C GLU A 7 6.35 17.07 -29.31
N ALA A 8 5.79 17.99 -30.10
CA ALA A 8 5.86 19.42 -29.80
C ALA A 8 5.19 19.76 -28.46
N ARG A 9 4.05 19.14 -28.14
CA ARG A 9 3.38 19.30 -26.86
C ARG A 9 4.14 18.64 -25.71
N ARG A 10 4.67 17.43 -25.94
CA ARG A 10 5.48 16.71 -24.94
C ARG A 10 6.69 17.49 -24.49
N THR A 11 7.36 18.17 -25.42
CA THR A 11 8.61 18.93 -25.17
C THR A 11 8.35 20.37 -24.74
N SER A 12 7.13 20.89 -24.83
CA SER A 12 6.81 22.28 -24.46
C SER A 12 6.79 22.53 -22.94
N ALA A 13 6.46 21.50 -22.13
CA ALA A 13 6.35 21.65 -20.68
C ALA A 13 7.72 21.70 -20.00
N LYS A 14 7.90 22.66 -19.10
CA LYS A 14 9.08 22.80 -18.25
C LYS A 14 8.83 22.18 -16.87
N GLY A 15 9.90 21.81 -16.19
CA GLY A 15 9.80 21.27 -14.84
C GLY A 15 9.11 22.19 -13.84
N SER A 16 9.23 23.51 -14.02
CA SER A 16 8.58 24.53 -13.20
C SER A 16 7.10 24.76 -13.50
N ASP A 17 6.60 24.24 -14.63
CA ASP A 17 5.21 24.45 -15.00
C ASP A 17 4.28 23.66 -14.08
N PRO A 18 3.06 24.16 -13.78
CA PRO A 18 2.07 23.44 -13.00
C PRO A 18 1.63 22.15 -13.69
N ALA A 19 1.83 21.03 -13.01
CA ALA A 19 1.34 19.72 -13.47
C ALA A 19 -0.08 19.44 -13.01
N THR A 20 -0.44 19.91 -11.79
CA THR A 20 -1.77 19.71 -11.23
C THR A 20 -2.05 20.66 -10.07
N LEU A 21 -3.34 20.90 -9.85
CA LEU A 21 -3.89 21.59 -8.68
C LEU A 21 -4.65 20.56 -7.85
N ILE A 22 -4.34 20.47 -6.56
CA ILE A 22 -5.07 19.62 -5.62
C ILE A 22 -5.56 20.48 -4.48
N TYR A 23 -6.88 20.53 -4.30
CA TYR A 23 -7.49 21.28 -3.22
C TYR A 23 -7.47 20.49 -1.92
N THR A 24 -7.03 21.16 -0.85
CA THR A 24 -7.06 20.64 0.52
C THR A 24 -8.05 21.42 1.36
N SER A 25 -8.68 20.76 2.34
CA SER A 25 -9.50 21.44 3.33
C SER A 25 -8.59 22.29 4.22
N GLY A 26 -8.51 23.58 3.97
CA GLY A 26 -7.73 24.50 4.79
C GLY A 26 -8.23 24.56 6.23
N SER A 27 -7.32 24.78 7.19
CA SER A 27 -7.64 25.01 8.61
C SER A 27 -8.57 26.24 8.84
N THR A 28 -8.67 27.11 7.86
CA THR A 28 -9.49 28.34 7.88
C THR A 28 -10.88 28.21 7.23
N GLY A 29 -11.30 26.99 6.88
CA GLY A 29 -12.64 26.71 6.32
C GLY A 29 -12.76 26.81 4.80
N LEU A 30 -11.95 27.60 4.11
CA LEU A 30 -11.93 27.64 2.64
C LEU A 30 -10.89 26.68 2.07
N PRO A 31 -11.26 25.87 1.05
CA PRO A 31 -10.31 25.00 0.38
C PRO A 31 -9.14 25.80 -0.22
N LYS A 32 -7.93 25.30 -0.05
CA LYS A 32 -6.70 25.88 -0.61
C LYS A 32 -6.20 25.00 -1.75
N GLY A 33 -5.92 25.60 -2.91
CA GLY A 33 -5.34 24.90 -4.06
C GLY A 33 -3.82 24.78 -3.90
N CYS A 34 -3.34 23.55 -3.73
CA CYS A 34 -1.93 23.25 -3.76
C CYS A 34 -1.47 23.10 -5.21
N VAL A 35 -0.55 23.96 -5.67
CA VAL A 35 0.05 23.91 -7.00
C VAL A 35 1.22 22.97 -6.96
N LEU A 36 1.18 21.91 -7.75
CA LEU A 36 2.27 20.93 -7.88
C LEU A 36 2.83 21.00 -9.30
N THR A 37 4.14 21.15 -9.41
CA THR A 37 4.86 21.26 -10.68
C THR A 37 5.29 19.89 -11.20
N HIS A 38 5.68 19.83 -12.48
CA HIS A 38 6.27 18.61 -13.05
C HIS A 38 7.52 18.17 -12.29
N SER A 39 8.41 19.12 -11.91
CA SER A 39 9.62 18.81 -11.12
C SER A 39 9.27 18.17 -9.77
N ASN A 40 8.20 18.59 -9.09
CA ASN A 40 7.80 17.97 -7.82
C ASN A 40 7.57 16.47 -7.98
N PHE A 41 6.85 16.06 -9.03
CA PHE A 41 6.60 14.64 -9.29
C PHE A 41 7.87 13.91 -9.73
N VAL A 42 8.66 14.49 -10.64
CA VAL A 42 9.87 13.86 -11.17
C VAL A 42 10.87 13.59 -10.06
N GLU A 43 11.19 14.60 -9.24
CA GLU A 43 12.18 14.46 -8.18
C GLU A 43 11.70 13.52 -7.06
N THR A 44 10.42 13.64 -6.66
CA THR A 44 9.87 12.72 -5.63
C THR A 44 9.84 11.27 -6.13
N THR A 45 9.50 11.02 -7.39
CA THR A 45 9.51 9.66 -7.94
C THR A 45 10.91 9.11 -8.09
N ARG A 46 11.91 9.91 -8.49
CA ARG A 46 13.32 9.49 -8.53
C ARG A 46 13.83 9.07 -7.16
N ASN A 47 13.56 9.88 -6.14
CA ASN A 47 13.93 9.54 -4.76
C ASN A 47 13.25 8.26 -4.28
N ALA A 48 11.96 8.10 -4.59
CA ALA A 48 11.22 6.89 -4.23
C ALA A 48 11.73 5.63 -4.96
N GLN A 49 12.14 5.74 -6.23
CA GLN A 49 12.74 4.64 -6.99
C GLN A 49 14.03 4.14 -6.35
N VAL A 50 14.88 5.06 -5.88
CA VAL A 50 16.12 4.69 -5.21
C VAL A 50 15.85 4.10 -3.83
N ALA A 51 15.06 4.81 -3.00
CA ALA A 51 14.82 4.40 -1.61
C ALA A 51 13.98 3.12 -1.48
N MET A 52 13.09 2.86 -2.44
CA MET A 52 12.15 1.74 -2.41
C MET A 52 12.31 0.79 -3.60
N TYR A 53 13.52 0.63 -4.12
CA TYR A 53 13.78 -0.19 -5.30
C TYR A 53 13.23 -1.62 -5.17
N ASP A 54 13.32 -2.22 -3.98
CA ASP A 54 12.79 -3.58 -3.73
C ASP A 54 11.27 -3.67 -3.88
N VAL A 55 10.57 -2.56 -3.72
CA VAL A 55 9.12 -2.48 -3.84
C VAL A 55 8.69 -2.08 -5.25
N VAL A 56 9.33 -1.02 -5.80
CA VAL A 56 8.95 -0.38 -7.06
C VAL A 56 10.04 -0.55 -8.13
N LYS A 57 10.10 -1.71 -8.74
CA LYS A 57 11.05 -2.05 -9.81
C LYS A 57 10.33 -2.60 -11.04
N PRO A 58 10.98 -2.65 -12.21
CA PRO A 58 10.41 -3.29 -13.39
C PRO A 58 9.91 -4.70 -13.10
N GLY A 59 8.70 -5.02 -13.54
CA GLY A 59 8.04 -6.30 -13.27
C GLY A 59 7.21 -6.34 -11.98
N SER A 60 7.33 -5.33 -11.10
CA SER A 60 6.40 -5.14 -9.98
C SER A 60 5.01 -4.75 -10.48
N SER A 61 4.00 -4.97 -9.63
CA SER A 61 2.62 -4.64 -9.97
C SER A 61 1.84 -4.17 -8.76
N THR A 62 0.95 -3.20 -8.98
CA THR A 62 0.05 -2.69 -7.94
C THR A 62 -1.36 -2.49 -8.46
N LEU A 63 -2.35 -2.57 -7.57
CA LEU A 63 -3.74 -2.27 -7.86
C LEU A 63 -4.07 -0.89 -7.27
N LEU A 64 -4.42 0.06 -8.12
CA LEU A 64 -4.81 1.41 -7.75
C LEU A 64 -6.34 1.47 -7.59
N PHE A 65 -6.81 1.76 -6.39
CA PHE A 65 -8.23 1.86 -6.04
C PHE A 65 -8.55 3.13 -5.24
N ILE A 66 -7.54 3.96 -4.99
CA ILE A 66 -7.70 5.29 -4.39
C ILE A 66 -7.90 6.29 -5.54
N THR A 67 -8.77 7.28 -5.33
CA THR A 67 -9.02 8.32 -6.34
C THR A 67 -7.76 9.13 -6.66
N THR A 68 -7.51 9.36 -7.95
CA THR A 68 -6.39 10.20 -8.42
C THR A 68 -6.58 11.70 -8.17
N ALA A 69 -7.75 12.10 -7.63
CA ALA A 69 -7.95 13.44 -7.08
C ALA A 69 -7.11 13.67 -5.82
N HIS A 70 -6.74 12.60 -5.11
CA HIS A 70 -5.86 12.65 -3.95
C HIS A 70 -4.39 12.48 -4.37
N ILE A 71 -3.49 13.30 -3.77
CA ILE A 71 -2.06 13.31 -4.12
C ILE A 71 -1.41 11.93 -4.04
N PHE A 72 -1.75 11.13 -3.03
CA PHE A 72 -1.17 9.80 -2.82
C PHE A 72 -1.38 8.89 -4.04
N ALA A 73 -2.61 8.79 -4.55
CA ALA A 73 -2.89 7.97 -5.73
C ALA A 73 -2.26 8.53 -7.00
N ARG A 74 -2.25 9.86 -7.16
CA ARG A 74 -1.61 10.52 -8.31
C ARG A 74 -0.10 10.30 -8.32
N PHE A 75 0.55 10.46 -7.18
CA PHE A 75 1.97 10.14 -7.03
C PHE A 75 2.28 8.69 -7.45
N ILE A 76 1.47 7.73 -6.99
CA ILE A 76 1.64 6.32 -7.35
C ILE A 76 1.49 6.07 -8.85
N ALA A 77 0.52 6.73 -9.49
CA ALA A 77 0.34 6.61 -10.94
C ALA A 77 1.60 7.10 -11.69
N VAL A 78 2.19 8.24 -11.29
CA VAL A 78 3.43 8.75 -11.88
C VAL A 78 4.61 7.84 -11.57
N LEU A 79 4.76 7.40 -10.31
CA LEU A 79 5.82 6.49 -9.90
C LEU A 79 5.77 5.17 -10.67
N ALA A 80 4.58 4.63 -10.89
CA ALA A 80 4.41 3.39 -11.62
C ALA A 80 4.86 3.50 -13.08
N VAL A 81 4.49 4.60 -13.75
CA VAL A 81 4.94 4.86 -15.12
C VAL A 81 6.47 5.01 -15.18
N SER A 82 7.05 5.83 -14.30
CA SER A 82 8.49 6.08 -14.28
C SER A 82 9.34 4.86 -13.89
N SER A 83 8.75 3.89 -13.16
CA SER A 83 9.42 2.68 -12.69
C SER A 83 9.12 1.42 -13.53
N GLY A 84 8.31 1.52 -14.60
CA GLY A 84 7.88 0.36 -15.39
C GLY A 84 7.03 -0.64 -14.60
N VAL A 85 6.26 -0.17 -13.62
CA VAL A 85 5.38 -0.97 -12.77
C VAL A 85 4.03 -1.18 -13.47
N LYS A 86 3.53 -2.41 -13.46
CA LYS A 86 2.18 -2.72 -13.97
C LYS A 86 1.11 -2.22 -13.00
N VAL A 87 0.19 -1.39 -13.48
CA VAL A 87 -0.92 -0.86 -12.70
C VAL A 87 -2.24 -1.44 -13.17
N GLY A 88 -3.00 -2.03 -12.25
CA GLY A 88 -4.42 -2.31 -12.42
C GLY A 88 -5.24 -1.19 -11.77
N HIS A 89 -6.42 -0.92 -12.31
CA HIS A 89 -7.35 0.07 -11.74
C HIS A 89 -8.63 -0.61 -11.27
N GLN A 90 -9.10 -0.24 -10.07
CA GLN A 90 -10.38 -0.69 -9.52
C GLN A 90 -11.09 0.48 -8.83
N ALA A 91 -12.13 1.01 -9.46
CA ALA A 91 -12.89 2.14 -8.93
C ALA A 91 -13.84 1.74 -7.80
N ASP A 92 -14.42 0.51 -7.86
CA ASP A 92 -15.34 0.03 -6.85
C ASP A 92 -14.59 -0.67 -5.71
N THR A 93 -14.53 -0.03 -4.55
CA THR A 93 -13.90 -0.60 -3.35
C THR A 93 -14.61 -1.83 -2.77
N LYS A 94 -15.86 -2.09 -3.18
CA LYS A 94 -16.59 -3.33 -2.81
C LYS A 94 -15.99 -4.54 -3.56
N GLN A 95 -15.45 -4.31 -4.76
CA GLN A 95 -14.80 -5.32 -5.59
C GLN A 95 -13.28 -5.45 -5.33
N LEU A 96 -12.77 -4.79 -4.29
CA LEU A 96 -11.33 -4.77 -4.01
C LEU A 96 -10.74 -6.17 -3.80
N LEU A 97 -11.33 -7.00 -2.94
CA LEU A 97 -10.80 -8.36 -2.68
C LEU A 97 -10.87 -9.27 -3.91
N PRO A 98 -11.98 -9.36 -4.67
CA PRO A 98 -12.00 -10.07 -5.94
C PRO A 98 -10.94 -9.57 -6.93
N ALA A 99 -10.77 -8.25 -7.04
CA ALA A 99 -9.79 -7.64 -7.94
C ALA A 99 -8.35 -7.95 -7.51
N LEU A 100 -8.04 -7.93 -6.20
CA LEU A 100 -6.73 -8.37 -5.67
C LEU A 100 -6.46 -9.83 -6.00
N GLY A 101 -7.46 -10.70 -5.86
CA GLY A 101 -7.36 -12.13 -6.16
C GLY A 101 -7.08 -12.42 -7.63
N SER A 102 -7.66 -11.66 -8.56
CA SER A 102 -7.46 -11.81 -10.00
C SER A 102 -6.20 -11.13 -10.51
N PHE A 103 -5.92 -9.89 -10.12
CA PHE A 103 -4.77 -9.12 -10.57
C PHE A 103 -3.44 -9.57 -9.95
N LYS A 104 -3.46 -10.05 -8.70
CA LYS A 104 -2.30 -10.57 -7.94
C LYS A 104 -1.14 -9.58 -7.89
N PRO A 105 -1.33 -8.41 -7.28
CA PRO A 105 -0.28 -7.40 -7.17
C PRO A 105 0.90 -7.89 -6.33
N THR A 106 2.09 -7.33 -6.56
CA THR A 106 3.30 -7.59 -5.76
C THR A 106 3.43 -6.66 -4.58
N PHE A 107 2.87 -5.45 -4.69
CA PHE A 107 2.77 -4.50 -3.59
C PHE A 107 1.43 -3.75 -3.62
N LEU A 108 1.09 -3.15 -2.51
CA LEU A 108 -0.14 -2.35 -2.35
C LEU A 108 0.19 -0.99 -1.76
N LEU A 109 -0.60 0.00 -2.16
CA LEU A 109 -0.62 1.31 -1.52
C LEU A 109 -2.04 1.57 -1.02
N ALA A 110 -2.16 1.78 0.28
CA ALA A 110 -3.46 1.91 0.89
C ALA A 110 -3.41 2.79 2.16
N VAL A 111 -4.54 3.28 2.56
CA VAL A 111 -4.72 3.89 3.88
C VAL A 111 -4.99 2.80 4.92
N PRO A 112 -4.73 3.02 6.22
CA PRO A 112 -4.93 2.03 7.29
C PRO A 112 -6.32 1.37 7.27
N ARG A 113 -7.35 2.15 6.97
CA ARG A 113 -8.74 1.69 6.86
C ARG A 113 -8.93 0.50 5.91
N VAL A 114 -8.11 0.40 4.87
CA VAL A 114 -8.19 -0.72 3.91
C VAL A 114 -7.70 -2.00 4.55
N PHE A 115 -6.60 -1.96 5.30
CA PHE A 115 -6.08 -3.11 6.02
C PHE A 115 -7.04 -3.57 7.11
N GLU A 116 -7.65 -2.62 7.84
CA GLU A 116 -8.73 -2.92 8.79
C GLU A 116 -9.92 -3.61 8.11
N LYS A 117 -10.37 -3.07 6.97
CA LYS A 117 -11.50 -3.64 6.22
C LYS A 117 -11.22 -5.07 5.75
N VAL A 118 -10.01 -5.34 5.27
CA VAL A 118 -9.60 -6.70 4.85
C VAL A 118 -9.62 -7.66 6.04
N TYR A 119 -9.04 -7.24 7.18
CA TYR A 119 -9.04 -8.02 8.42
C TYR A 119 -10.47 -8.31 8.90
N ASN A 120 -11.29 -7.27 9.06
CA ASN A 120 -12.66 -7.38 9.57
C ASN A 120 -13.56 -8.21 8.64
N SER A 121 -13.40 -8.08 7.32
CA SER A 121 -14.15 -8.89 6.34
C SER A 121 -13.78 -10.37 6.45
N ALA A 122 -12.51 -10.69 6.70
CA ALA A 122 -12.06 -12.06 6.91
C ALA A 122 -12.60 -12.64 8.23
N GLU A 123 -12.60 -11.85 9.30
CA GLU A 123 -13.18 -12.22 10.59
C GLU A 123 -14.69 -12.48 10.49
N GLN A 124 -15.47 -11.57 9.91
CA GLN A 124 -16.90 -11.72 9.69
C GLN A 124 -17.24 -12.97 8.86
N LYS A 125 -16.43 -13.22 7.80
CA LYS A 125 -16.60 -14.44 7.01
C LYS A 125 -16.33 -15.71 7.81
N ALA A 126 -15.34 -15.69 8.71
CA ALA A 126 -15.05 -16.78 9.61
C ALA A 126 -16.18 -16.99 10.64
N GLU A 127 -16.71 -15.91 11.20
CA GLU A 127 -17.84 -15.94 12.14
C GLU A 127 -19.10 -16.52 11.50
N SER A 128 -19.48 -16.05 10.32
CA SER A 128 -20.61 -16.59 9.56
C SER A 128 -20.48 -18.08 9.23
N GLY A 129 -19.25 -18.59 9.15
CA GLY A 129 -18.95 -20.01 8.95
C GLY A 129 -18.73 -20.80 10.25
N GLY A 130 -19.04 -20.25 11.43
CA GLY A 130 -18.85 -20.90 12.74
C GLY A 130 -17.39 -21.06 13.16
N LYS A 131 -16.46 -20.33 12.53
CA LYS A 131 -14.99 -20.42 12.73
C LYS A 131 -14.39 -19.14 13.31
N GLY A 132 -15.20 -18.25 13.89
CA GLY A 132 -14.74 -16.95 14.41
C GLY A 132 -13.69 -17.09 15.51
N SER A 133 -13.87 -18.04 16.45
CA SER A 133 -12.88 -18.32 17.50
C SER A 133 -11.52 -18.76 16.93
N ILE A 134 -11.56 -19.63 15.90
CA ILE A 134 -10.35 -20.11 15.21
C ILE A 134 -9.62 -18.93 14.55
N PHE A 135 -10.36 -18.03 13.90
CA PHE A 135 -9.78 -16.85 13.27
C PHE A 135 -9.11 -15.93 14.31
N ARG A 136 -9.79 -15.63 15.43
CA ARG A 136 -9.22 -14.78 16.50
C ARG A 136 -7.97 -15.38 17.10
N THR A 137 -7.98 -16.67 17.43
CA THR A 137 -6.78 -17.36 17.95
C THR A 137 -5.64 -17.37 16.93
N ALA A 138 -5.94 -17.54 15.64
CA ALA A 138 -4.94 -17.45 14.58
C ALA A 138 -4.35 -16.04 14.49
N ALA A 139 -5.16 -15.00 14.58
CA ALA A 139 -4.71 -13.61 14.53
C ALA A 139 -3.85 -13.23 15.75
N GLU A 140 -4.22 -13.66 16.95
CA GLU A 140 -3.42 -13.48 18.17
C GLU A 140 -2.08 -14.21 18.07
N THR A 141 -2.08 -15.46 17.60
CA THR A 141 -0.88 -16.25 17.37
C THR A 141 0.05 -15.59 16.34
N ALA A 142 -0.52 -15.02 15.28
CA ALA A 142 0.21 -14.29 14.24
C ALA A 142 0.94 -13.06 14.80
N VAL A 143 0.24 -12.28 15.61
CA VAL A 143 0.81 -11.09 16.28
C VAL A 143 1.90 -11.50 17.27
N GLU A 144 1.66 -12.52 18.10
CA GLU A 144 2.63 -13.03 19.05
C GLU A 144 3.90 -13.56 18.36
N TYR A 145 3.72 -14.32 17.28
CA TYR A 145 4.82 -14.82 16.46
C TYR A 145 5.67 -13.68 15.87
N SER A 146 5.02 -12.66 15.29
CA SER A 146 5.72 -11.52 14.73
C SER A 146 6.49 -10.72 15.80
N LYS A 147 5.91 -10.52 16.98
CA LYS A 147 6.61 -9.89 18.12
C LYS A 147 7.78 -10.73 18.65
N ALA A 148 7.67 -12.06 18.61
CA ALA A 148 8.75 -12.94 18.99
C ALA A 148 9.94 -12.89 18.03
N LEU A 149 9.69 -12.67 16.73
CA LEU A 149 10.73 -12.40 15.74
C LEU A 149 11.54 -11.14 16.06
N ASP A 150 10.88 -10.07 16.55
CA ASP A 150 11.57 -8.83 16.96
C ASP A 150 12.49 -9.04 18.18
N ARG A 151 12.14 -9.97 19.06
CA ARG A 151 12.98 -10.36 20.21
C ARG A 151 14.11 -11.31 19.85
N GLY A 152 14.21 -11.72 18.59
CA GLY A 152 15.23 -12.67 18.08
C GLY A 152 15.04 -14.13 18.51
N GLN A 153 13.97 -14.44 19.27
CA GLN A 153 13.71 -15.80 19.78
C GLN A 153 12.23 -16.15 19.62
N VAL A 154 11.96 -17.20 18.90
CA VAL A 154 10.61 -17.78 18.74
C VAL A 154 10.55 -19.13 19.44
N PRO A 155 9.81 -19.30 20.53
CA PRO A 155 9.64 -20.58 21.21
C PRO A 155 9.10 -21.66 20.25
N PHE A 156 9.57 -22.91 20.39
CA PHE A 156 9.15 -24.01 19.52
C PHE A 156 7.62 -24.21 19.50
N ALA A 157 6.98 -24.17 20.67
CA ALA A 157 5.54 -24.29 20.78
C ALA A 157 4.79 -23.19 20.00
N LEU A 158 5.29 -21.94 20.04
CA LEU A 158 4.71 -20.81 19.29
C LEU A 158 4.93 -21.01 17.78
N ARG A 159 6.09 -21.51 17.37
CA ARG A 159 6.39 -21.81 15.96
C ARG A 159 5.47 -22.91 15.41
N ALA A 160 5.26 -23.97 16.16
CA ALA A 160 4.35 -25.05 15.76
C ALA A 160 2.91 -24.58 15.66
N ARG A 161 2.45 -23.81 16.67
CA ARG A 161 1.11 -23.21 16.68
C ARG A 161 0.90 -22.25 15.52
N PHE A 162 1.88 -21.40 15.24
CA PHE A 162 1.84 -20.49 14.10
C PHE A 162 1.75 -21.27 12.77
N ALA A 163 2.56 -22.29 12.56
CA ALA A 163 2.54 -23.09 11.32
C ALA A 163 1.17 -23.73 11.07
N LEU A 164 0.50 -24.21 12.14
CA LEU A 164 -0.86 -24.74 12.06
C LEU A 164 -1.86 -23.65 11.60
N PHE A 165 -1.87 -22.49 12.27
CA PHE A 165 -2.79 -21.41 11.93
C PHE A 165 -2.46 -20.71 10.61
N ASP A 166 -1.20 -20.67 10.21
CA ASP A 166 -0.82 -20.20 8.88
C ASP A 166 -1.52 -21.04 7.81
N ARG A 167 -1.41 -22.38 7.90
CA ARG A 167 -2.04 -23.29 6.95
C ARG A 167 -3.57 -23.20 6.97
N LEU A 168 -4.17 -23.07 8.13
CA LEU A 168 -5.64 -23.09 8.29
C LEU A 168 -6.31 -21.78 7.91
N VAL A 169 -5.67 -20.63 8.21
CA VAL A 169 -6.27 -19.28 8.14
C VAL A 169 -5.42 -18.31 7.33
N LEU A 170 -4.17 -18.05 7.75
CA LEU A 170 -3.39 -16.91 7.26
C LEU A 170 -3.03 -17.06 5.79
N SER A 171 -2.58 -18.23 5.36
CA SER A 171 -2.28 -18.51 3.94
C SER A 171 -3.51 -18.37 3.03
N LYS A 172 -4.72 -18.65 3.55
CA LYS A 172 -5.96 -18.43 2.78
C LYS A 172 -6.27 -16.95 2.63
N LEU A 173 -6.06 -16.16 3.69
CA LEU A 173 -6.22 -14.70 3.62
C LEU A 173 -5.19 -14.09 2.67
N LYS A 174 -3.92 -14.50 2.75
CA LYS A 174 -2.88 -14.08 1.81
C LYS A 174 -3.26 -14.40 0.36
N LYS A 175 -3.79 -15.60 0.09
CA LYS A 175 -4.29 -15.97 -1.24
C LYS A 175 -5.45 -15.09 -1.70
N ALA A 176 -6.38 -14.73 -0.81
CA ALA A 176 -7.48 -13.82 -1.12
C ALA A 176 -7.00 -12.41 -1.50
N MET A 177 -5.84 -11.99 -0.98
CA MET A 177 -5.15 -10.75 -1.37
C MET A 177 -4.28 -10.91 -2.64
N GLY A 178 -4.42 -12.01 -3.37
CA GLY A 178 -3.67 -12.30 -4.61
C GLY A 178 -2.45 -13.20 -4.43
N GLY A 179 -2.02 -13.46 -3.19
CA GLY A 179 -0.93 -14.41 -2.86
C GLY A 179 0.50 -13.91 -3.12
N ARG A 180 0.66 -12.82 -3.87
CA ARG A 180 1.97 -12.28 -4.30
C ARG A 180 2.40 -11.01 -3.57
N VAL A 181 1.53 -10.40 -2.79
CA VAL A 181 1.83 -9.18 -2.03
C VAL A 181 2.95 -9.47 -1.02
N GLN A 182 4.06 -8.76 -1.13
CA GLN A 182 5.20 -8.80 -0.24
C GLN A 182 5.32 -7.53 0.60
N TYR A 183 4.96 -6.41 0.00
CA TYR A 183 5.04 -5.09 0.61
C TYR A 183 3.72 -4.36 0.50
N ALA A 184 3.46 -3.51 1.47
CA ALA A 184 2.42 -2.51 1.36
C ALA A 184 2.95 -1.18 1.90
N VAL A 185 2.50 -0.06 1.35
CA VAL A 185 2.77 1.26 1.91
C VAL A 185 1.47 1.81 2.47
N SER A 186 1.50 2.20 3.72
CA SER A 186 0.38 2.79 4.44
C SER A 186 0.66 4.26 4.74
N GLY A 187 -0.26 5.14 4.38
CA GLY A 187 -0.13 6.58 4.61
C GLY A 187 -1.46 7.23 4.98
N SER A 188 -1.43 8.54 5.18
CA SER A 188 -2.56 9.40 5.53
C SER A 188 -3.12 9.25 6.95
N ALA A 189 -2.75 8.21 7.69
CA ALA A 189 -3.09 8.03 9.11
C ALA A 189 -2.16 6.95 9.72
N PRO A 190 -2.01 6.90 11.06
CA PRO A 190 -1.25 5.86 11.74
C PRO A 190 -1.87 4.47 11.55
N LEU A 191 -1.05 3.46 11.31
CA LEU A 191 -1.46 2.06 11.31
C LEU A 191 -1.42 1.50 12.73
N SER A 192 -2.42 0.70 13.11
CA SER A 192 -2.38 -0.04 14.36
C SER A 192 -1.19 -1.01 14.40
N THR A 193 -0.36 -0.94 15.43
CA THR A 193 0.78 -1.86 15.65
C THR A 193 0.35 -3.32 15.58
N ARG A 194 -0.84 -3.66 16.09
CA ARG A 194 -1.41 -5.02 16.02
C ARG A 194 -1.60 -5.47 14.56
N LEU A 195 -2.13 -4.60 13.71
CA LEU A 195 -2.32 -4.93 12.28
C LEU A 195 -0.97 -5.02 11.55
N GLY A 196 -0.01 -4.17 11.85
CA GLY A 196 1.34 -4.28 11.32
C GLY A 196 1.96 -5.66 11.57
N HIS A 197 1.94 -6.12 12.83
CA HIS A 197 2.41 -7.46 13.19
C HIS A 197 1.60 -8.58 12.54
N PHE A 198 0.26 -8.43 12.46
CA PHE A 198 -0.60 -9.41 11.81
C PHE A 198 -0.22 -9.62 10.34
N TYR A 199 -0.11 -8.54 9.56
CA TYR A 199 0.25 -8.63 8.14
C TYR A 199 1.70 -9.10 7.94
N ARG A 200 2.62 -8.64 8.78
CA ARG A 200 4.03 -9.07 8.74
C ARG A 200 4.17 -10.58 8.95
N SER A 201 3.38 -11.18 9.85
CA SER A 201 3.40 -12.63 10.07
C SER A 201 3.05 -13.43 8.82
N MET A 202 2.22 -12.88 7.93
CA MET A 202 1.89 -13.47 6.63
C MET A 202 2.94 -13.17 5.54
N GLY A 203 4.04 -12.52 5.90
CA GLY A 203 5.08 -12.08 4.95
C GLY A 203 4.67 -10.86 4.11
N ILE A 204 3.77 -10.03 4.62
CA ILE A 204 3.41 -8.73 4.04
C ILE A 204 3.94 -7.63 4.96
N ARG A 205 5.03 -6.97 4.55
CA ARG A 205 5.61 -5.86 5.30
C ARG A 205 4.87 -4.57 4.96
N ILE A 206 4.27 -3.92 5.97
CA ILE A 206 3.62 -2.63 5.78
C ILE A 206 4.60 -1.54 6.18
N LEU A 207 5.01 -0.74 5.21
CA LEU A 207 5.89 0.41 5.39
C LEU A 207 5.00 1.64 5.59
N GLU A 208 5.15 2.31 6.72
CA GLU A 208 4.39 3.53 7.00
C GLU A 208 5.08 4.72 6.38
N GLY A 209 4.30 5.60 5.75
CA GLY A 209 4.73 6.84 5.17
C GLY A 209 3.96 8.03 5.73
N TYR A 210 4.66 9.11 6.00
CA TYR A 210 4.09 10.41 6.32
C TYR A 210 4.30 11.38 5.15
N GLY A 211 3.28 12.17 4.86
CA GLY A 211 3.35 13.19 3.83
C GLY A 211 2.08 14.02 3.75
N LEU A 212 2.15 15.05 2.94
CA LEU A 212 1.11 16.05 2.72
C LEU A 212 0.90 16.23 1.22
N THR A 213 -0.17 16.90 0.82
CA THR A 213 -0.34 17.34 -0.57
C THR A 213 0.80 18.26 -0.98
N GLU A 214 1.20 19.15 -0.08
CA GLU A 214 2.27 20.14 -0.26
C GLU A 214 3.67 19.52 -0.39
N THR A 215 3.86 18.27 0.05
CA THR A 215 5.12 17.51 -0.11
C THR A 215 5.08 16.54 -1.29
N THR A 216 4.08 16.62 -2.15
CA THR A 216 3.88 15.71 -3.30
C THR A 216 3.73 14.24 -2.87
N ALA A 217 3.00 14.00 -1.80
CA ALA A 217 2.72 12.79 -1.06
C ALA A 217 3.83 12.41 -0.06
N PRO A 218 4.90 11.62 -0.35
CA PRO A 218 5.81 11.19 0.71
C PRO A 218 6.80 12.30 1.10
N ALA A 219 6.83 12.67 2.39
CA ALA A 219 7.96 13.38 2.99
C ALA A 219 8.92 12.39 3.63
N THR A 220 8.38 11.34 4.28
CA THR A 220 9.15 10.24 4.86
C THR A 220 8.44 8.91 4.64
N VAL A 221 9.20 7.83 4.57
CA VAL A 221 8.67 6.46 4.48
C VAL A 221 9.63 5.50 5.18
N ASN A 222 9.09 4.49 5.88
CA ASN A 222 9.89 3.40 6.39
C ASN A 222 10.48 2.59 5.24
N LEU A 223 11.74 2.18 5.37
CA LEU A 223 12.42 1.35 4.38
C LEU A 223 12.27 -0.14 4.72
N VAL A 224 12.57 -0.98 3.75
CA VAL A 224 12.44 -2.46 3.89
C VAL A 224 13.27 -2.99 5.05
N ASP A 225 14.44 -2.42 5.30
CA ASP A 225 15.36 -2.83 6.37
C ASP A 225 15.25 -1.96 7.63
N HIS A 226 14.49 -0.86 7.58
CA HIS A 226 14.29 0.09 8.68
C HIS A 226 12.80 0.40 8.84
N PHE A 227 12.06 -0.53 9.45
CA PHE A 227 10.64 -0.36 9.75
C PHE A 227 10.34 -0.78 11.20
N LYS A 228 9.31 -0.17 11.77
CA LYS A 228 8.80 -0.54 13.11
C LYS A 228 7.70 -1.59 13.00
#